data_d5e6089320ddd8f5696a7dd6d7481ab7
#
_entry.id   d5e6089320ddd8f5696a7dd6d7481ab7
#
_cell.length_a   1.000
_cell.length_b   1.000
_cell.length_c   1.000
_cell.angle_alpha   90.00
_cell.angle_beta   90.00
_cell.angle_gamma   90.00
#
_symmetry.space_group_name_H-M   'P 1'
#
loop_
_entity.id
_entity.type
_entity.pdbx_description
1 polymer ?
#
loop_
_entity_poly.entity_id
_entity_poly.type
_entity_poly.pdbx_seq_one_letter_code
_entity_poly.pdbx_strand_id
1 'polypeptide(L)'
;LIRLTGRHPLNCEPPLTQCYEHGFYLPASLHFMRNHGACPKLNWEDHKIKIHGLVSKPMEITMDQLLLLPSVKIPVTLVCAGNRRREENMIKKTIGFSWGACATSTSVWTGVRLCDLLKFCGVATKAQGASHVCFVGADPLPTDNYGTSINIERAMDPAMDVLIAWEQNGKRLLPDHGLPVRVIIPGMIGGRMVKWLTEIEVTKKESTNYYHYFDNRVLPSHVDAEKATAEGWWYKPEYIINDLNINSAMVYPQHDEILKLTGSDGQKYTLKGYAYSGGGRKVIRTEISFDGGKVWNLCKLHHTEKPNAYGKYWCWCHWELEINVLDLVGIEEISLRSWDDGMNTQPKDITW
;
A
#
# COMPACT_ATOMS: atom_id res chain seq x y z
N LEU A 1 -8.12 16.62 -3.20
CA LEU A 1 -8.36 15.42 -2.40
C LEU A 1 -9.79 15.39 -1.85
N ILE A 2 -10.40 14.20 -1.85
CA ILE A 2 -11.70 13.95 -1.25
C ILE A 2 -11.45 13.54 0.20
N ARG A 3 -12.00 14.30 1.15
CA ARG A 3 -11.90 13.99 2.57
C ARG A 3 -12.95 12.92 2.95
N LEU A 4 -12.50 11.85 3.58
CA LEU A 4 -13.35 10.71 3.97
C LEU A 4 -13.76 10.72 5.45
N THR A 5 -13.05 11.47 6.28
CA THR A 5 -13.27 11.58 7.73
C THR A 5 -13.36 13.04 8.17
N GLY A 6 -13.71 13.28 9.44
CA GLY A 6 -13.74 14.61 10.01
C GLY A 6 -12.37 15.29 10.11
N ARG A 7 -12.23 16.28 11.00
CA ARG A 7 -10.98 17.05 11.15
C ARG A 7 -9.81 16.16 11.56
N HIS A 8 -10.03 15.26 12.49
CA HIS A 8 -9.05 14.28 12.95
C HIS A 8 -9.73 12.93 13.14
N PRO A 9 -9.09 11.82 12.72
CA PRO A 9 -7.91 11.77 11.86
C PRO A 9 -8.22 12.26 10.44
N LEU A 10 -7.24 12.87 9.76
CA LEU A 10 -7.37 13.26 8.37
C LEU A 10 -7.13 12.04 7.47
N ASN A 11 -8.16 11.61 6.74
CA ASN A 11 -8.07 10.57 5.72
C ASN A 11 -8.66 11.09 4.42
N CYS A 12 -7.89 11.04 3.35
CA CYS A 12 -8.25 11.59 2.05
C CYS A 12 -7.72 10.69 0.93
N GLU A 13 -8.46 10.66 -0.18
CA GLU A 13 -8.00 10.09 -1.45
C GLU A 13 -8.20 11.11 -2.58
N PRO A 14 -7.42 11.07 -3.67
CA PRO A 14 -7.70 11.88 -4.84
C PRO A 14 -8.94 11.35 -5.58
N PRO A 15 -9.64 12.18 -6.38
CA PRO A 15 -10.57 11.69 -7.38
C PRO A 15 -9.85 10.72 -8.33
N LEU A 16 -10.50 9.60 -8.65
CA LEU A 16 -9.87 8.50 -9.39
C LEU A 16 -9.38 8.94 -10.79
N THR A 17 -10.17 9.73 -11.49
CA THR A 17 -9.81 10.29 -12.80
C THR A 17 -8.60 11.22 -12.70
N GLN A 18 -8.58 12.15 -11.73
CA GLN A 18 -7.44 13.06 -11.53
C GLN A 18 -6.15 12.30 -11.17
N CYS A 19 -6.28 11.22 -10.37
CA CYS A 19 -5.17 10.34 -10.05
C CYS A 19 -4.57 9.73 -11.32
N TYR A 20 -5.41 9.19 -12.19
CA TYR A 20 -4.97 8.54 -13.43
C TYR A 20 -4.43 9.54 -14.47
N GLU A 21 -5.11 10.68 -14.67
CA GLU A 21 -4.74 11.71 -15.65
C GLU A 21 -3.42 12.42 -15.31
N HIS A 22 -3.08 12.51 -14.00
CA HIS A 22 -1.79 13.05 -13.60
C HIS A 22 -0.63 12.20 -14.12
N GLY A 23 -0.85 10.91 -14.31
CA GLY A 23 0.13 9.96 -14.83
C GLY A 23 0.64 8.98 -13.78
N PHE A 24 1.81 8.40 -14.07
CA PHE A 24 2.32 7.28 -13.30
C PHE A 24 2.79 7.64 -11.89
N TYR A 25 3.50 8.77 -11.74
CA TYR A 25 3.98 9.26 -10.45
C TYR A 25 3.08 10.38 -9.93
N LEU A 26 2.54 10.20 -8.74
CA LEU A 26 1.67 11.18 -8.12
C LEU A 26 2.46 12.16 -7.24
N PRO A 27 2.19 13.47 -7.35
CA PRO A 27 2.72 14.45 -6.43
C PRO A 27 2.15 14.24 -5.04
N ALA A 28 2.84 14.71 -4.01
CA ALA A 28 2.37 14.60 -2.63
C ALA A 28 0.95 15.18 -2.42
N SER A 29 0.56 16.18 -3.21
CA SER A 29 -0.79 16.79 -3.17
C SER A 29 -1.91 15.89 -3.69
N LEU A 30 -1.60 14.86 -4.47
CA LEU A 30 -2.55 13.84 -4.95
C LEU A 30 -2.31 12.46 -4.31
N HIS A 31 -1.31 12.33 -3.45
CA HIS A 31 -1.07 11.09 -2.72
C HIS A 31 -2.14 10.93 -1.62
N PHE A 32 -2.74 9.74 -1.50
CA PHE A 32 -3.72 9.48 -0.45
C PHE A 32 -3.11 9.64 0.95
N MET A 33 -3.93 10.03 1.92
CA MET A 33 -3.53 10.20 3.32
C MET A 33 -4.33 9.26 4.20
N ARG A 34 -3.62 8.43 4.99
CA ARG A 34 -4.20 7.56 6.01
C ARG A 34 -3.55 7.87 7.36
N ASN A 35 -4.33 8.45 8.27
CA ASN A 35 -3.91 8.74 9.64
C ASN A 35 -4.85 8.03 10.63
N HIS A 36 -4.30 7.54 11.75
CA HIS A 36 -5.08 6.96 12.85
C HIS A 36 -5.48 8.01 13.89
N GLY A 37 -4.68 9.06 14.02
CA GLY A 37 -4.91 10.19 14.90
C GLY A 37 -4.51 11.52 14.28
N ALA A 38 -4.26 12.52 15.11
CA ALA A 38 -3.74 13.80 14.69
C ALA A 38 -2.29 13.66 14.19
N CYS A 39 -1.91 14.43 13.16
CA CYS A 39 -0.54 14.52 12.70
C CYS A 39 0.33 15.15 13.80
N PRO A 40 1.41 14.49 14.26
CA PRO A 40 2.31 15.06 15.26
C PRO A 40 3.08 16.25 14.68
N LYS A 41 3.40 17.22 15.54
CA LYS A 41 4.23 18.37 15.16
C LYS A 41 5.70 18.03 15.40
N LEU A 42 6.37 17.60 14.34
CA LEU A 42 7.78 17.23 14.36
C LEU A 42 8.57 18.19 13.46
N ASN A 43 9.84 18.37 13.80
CA ASN A 43 10.81 19.09 12.97
C ASN A 43 11.98 18.17 12.62
N TRP A 44 12.80 18.60 11.70
CA TRP A 44 13.98 17.85 11.23
C TRP A 44 15.12 17.88 12.26
N GLU A 45 15.30 19.02 12.88
CA GLU A 45 16.48 19.37 13.68
C GLU A 45 16.54 18.56 14.99
N ASP A 46 15.38 18.35 15.63
CA ASP A 46 15.30 17.69 16.94
C ASP A 46 14.94 16.21 16.82
N HIS A 47 14.56 15.76 15.62
CA HIS A 47 14.07 14.39 15.44
C HIS A 47 15.20 13.37 15.50
N LYS A 48 14.96 12.29 16.24
CA LYS A 48 15.87 11.17 16.38
C LYS A 48 15.12 9.84 16.20
N ILE A 49 15.83 8.85 15.70
CA ILE A 49 15.35 7.48 15.60
C ILE A 49 16.18 6.63 16.58
N LYS A 50 15.52 6.00 17.53
CA LYS A 50 16.15 5.04 18.46
C LYS A 50 16.20 3.67 17.80
N ILE A 51 17.40 3.08 17.75
CA ILE A 51 17.62 1.71 17.21
C ILE A 51 18.18 0.85 18.34
N HIS A 52 17.47 -0.22 18.70
CA HIS A 52 17.83 -1.03 19.86
C HIS A 52 17.30 -2.48 19.76
N GLY A 53 17.24 -3.19 20.90
CA GLY A 53 16.86 -4.60 20.98
C GLY A 53 18.03 -5.52 20.66
N LEU A 54 17.84 -6.51 19.82
CA LEU A 54 18.86 -7.50 19.44
C LEU A 54 19.86 -6.94 18.42
N VAL A 55 20.55 -5.87 18.81
CA VAL A 55 21.66 -5.24 18.08
C VAL A 55 22.86 -5.08 19.01
N SER A 56 24.09 -5.21 18.49
CA SER A 56 25.31 -5.08 19.31
C SER A 56 25.68 -3.62 19.59
N LYS A 57 25.15 -2.68 18.80
CA LYS A 57 25.41 -1.24 18.90
C LYS A 57 24.09 -0.47 18.90
N PRO A 58 23.33 -0.47 20.03
CA PRO A 58 22.14 0.37 20.12
C PRO A 58 22.54 1.85 20.02
N MET A 59 21.71 2.65 19.33
CA MET A 59 22.01 4.06 19.10
C MET A 59 20.75 4.89 18.92
N GLU A 60 20.89 6.20 19.07
CA GLU A 60 19.98 7.20 18.54
C GLU A 60 20.66 7.89 17.35
N ILE A 61 19.98 7.92 16.22
CA ILE A 61 20.48 8.58 15.00
C ILE A 61 19.64 9.81 14.70
N THR A 62 20.29 10.97 14.52
CA THR A 62 19.65 12.21 14.07
C THR A 62 19.37 12.15 12.57
N MET A 63 18.51 13.07 12.07
CA MET A 63 18.24 13.15 10.65
C MET A 63 19.49 13.47 9.82
N ASP A 64 20.37 14.36 10.33
CA ASP A 64 21.62 14.71 9.64
C ASP A 64 22.59 13.53 9.59
N GLN A 65 22.69 12.74 10.66
CA GLN A 65 23.48 11.51 10.66
C GLN A 65 22.91 10.47 9.69
N LEU A 66 21.58 10.38 9.58
CA LEU A 66 20.94 9.46 8.64
C LEU A 66 21.28 9.81 7.18
N LEU A 67 21.40 11.10 6.85
CA LEU A 67 21.81 11.58 5.52
C LEU A 67 23.25 11.20 5.13
N LEU A 68 24.12 10.90 6.11
CA LEU A 68 25.50 10.47 5.83
C LEU A 68 25.58 9.02 5.35
N LEU A 69 24.53 8.24 5.53
CA LEU A 69 24.49 6.85 5.08
C LEU A 69 24.16 6.77 3.57
N PRO A 70 24.61 5.71 2.89
CA PRO A 70 24.28 5.50 1.48
C PRO A 70 22.77 5.47 1.26
N SER A 71 22.26 6.37 0.42
CA SER A 71 20.84 6.47 0.10
C SER A 71 20.52 5.94 -1.27
N VAL A 72 19.30 5.49 -1.46
CA VAL A 72 18.74 5.01 -2.73
C VAL A 72 17.41 5.71 -3.03
N LYS A 73 17.06 5.75 -4.33
CA LYS A 73 15.77 6.26 -4.81
C LYS A 73 15.01 5.10 -5.43
N ILE A 74 13.84 4.80 -4.89
CA ILE A 74 13.05 3.64 -5.33
C ILE A 74 11.60 4.09 -5.58
N PRO A 75 11.07 3.87 -6.80
CA PRO A 75 9.65 4.06 -7.07
C PRO A 75 8.83 2.94 -6.42
N VAL A 76 7.81 3.31 -5.67
CA VAL A 76 6.94 2.35 -4.96
C VAL A 76 5.51 2.83 -4.99
N THR A 77 4.59 1.92 -5.29
CA THR A 77 3.16 2.12 -5.09
C THR A 77 2.79 1.75 -3.65
N LEU A 78 2.33 2.73 -2.90
CA LEU A 78 1.74 2.53 -1.59
C LEU A 78 0.25 2.27 -1.74
N VAL A 79 -0.26 1.28 -0.99
CA VAL A 79 -1.68 0.92 -1.01
C VAL A 79 -2.17 0.70 0.42
N CYS A 80 -3.26 1.36 0.80
CA CYS A 80 -3.98 1.04 2.02
C CYS A 80 -4.65 -0.33 1.90
N ALA A 81 -4.60 -1.17 2.93
CA ALA A 81 -5.30 -2.47 2.95
C ALA A 81 -6.80 -2.34 2.67
N GLY A 82 -7.39 -1.17 2.97
CA GLY A 82 -8.80 -0.87 2.71
C GLY A 82 -9.10 -0.25 1.35
N ASN A 83 -8.15 -0.20 0.41
CA ASN A 83 -8.43 0.28 -0.95
C ASN A 83 -9.61 -0.48 -1.55
N ARG A 84 -10.60 0.23 -2.10
CA ARG A 84 -11.86 -0.29 -2.65
C ARG A 84 -12.85 -0.86 -1.61
N ARG A 85 -12.69 -0.60 -0.30
CA ARG A 85 -13.63 -1.06 0.74
C ARG A 85 -15.06 -0.55 0.52
N ARG A 86 -15.26 0.56 -0.20
CA ARG A 86 -16.60 1.03 -0.58
C ARG A 86 -17.36 -0.03 -1.35
N GLU A 87 -16.70 -0.73 -2.26
CA GLU A 87 -17.30 -1.80 -3.06
C GLU A 87 -17.61 -3.03 -2.20
N GLU A 88 -16.71 -3.41 -1.29
CA GLU A 88 -16.97 -4.47 -0.31
C GLU A 88 -18.19 -4.14 0.58
N ASN A 89 -18.26 -2.89 1.05
CA ASN A 89 -19.35 -2.41 1.90
C ASN A 89 -20.73 -2.36 1.20
N MET A 90 -20.80 -2.44 -0.13
CA MET A 90 -22.05 -2.58 -0.88
C MET A 90 -22.68 -3.96 -0.66
N ILE A 91 -21.87 -4.97 -0.36
CA ILE A 91 -22.31 -6.35 -0.14
C ILE A 91 -22.44 -6.62 1.37
N LYS A 92 -21.39 -6.35 2.15
CA LYS A 92 -21.38 -6.50 3.61
C LYS A 92 -20.50 -5.43 4.24
N LYS A 93 -21.07 -4.72 5.21
CA LYS A 93 -20.35 -3.65 5.91
C LYS A 93 -19.19 -4.19 6.74
N THR A 94 -18.00 -3.61 6.56
CA THR A 94 -16.80 -3.87 7.36
C THR A 94 -16.62 -2.81 8.45
N ILE A 95 -15.69 -3.04 9.40
CA ILE A 95 -15.42 -2.12 10.52
C ILE A 95 -14.69 -0.85 10.04
N GLY A 96 -13.85 -0.94 9.00
CA GLY A 96 -13.07 0.18 8.48
C GLY A 96 -13.90 1.20 7.71
N PHE A 97 -13.36 2.41 7.51
CA PHE A 97 -14.05 3.40 6.68
C PHE A 97 -13.89 3.12 5.18
N SER A 98 -14.86 3.66 4.43
CA SER A 98 -15.06 3.31 3.02
C SER A 98 -14.13 4.11 2.09
N TRP A 99 -12.96 3.56 1.81
CA TRP A 99 -12.13 4.02 0.70
C TRP A 99 -12.81 3.73 -0.64
N GLY A 100 -12.68 4.68 -1.59
CA GLY A 100 -12.89 4.40 -3.00
C GLY A 100 -11.70 3.63 -3.59
N ALA A 101 -11.49 3.76 -4.90
CA ALA A 101 -10.41 3.06 -5.60
C ALA A 101 -9.10 3.89 -5.67
N CYS A 102 -8.91 4.87 -4.80
CA CYS A 102 -7.73 5.74 -4.84
C CYS A 102 -6.97 5.82 -3.50
N ALA A 103 -7.15 4.84 -2.61
CA ALA A 103 -6.22 4.63 -1.50
C ALA A 103 -4.93 3.94 -1.97
N THR A 104 -4.45 4.34 -3.15
CA THR A 104 -3.23 3.87 -3.80
C THR A 104 -2.52 5.04 -4.47
N SER A 105 -1.19 5.07 -4.42
CA SER A 105 -0.39 6.15 -5.02
C SER A 105 1.04 5.72 -5.25
N THR A 106 1.59 6.04 -6.42
CA THR A 106 2.99 5.76 -6.77
C THR A 106 3.83 7.03 -6.65
N SER A 107 4.96 6.93 -5.96
CA SER A 107 5.94 8.01 -5.79
C SER A 107 7.35 7.44 -5.77
N VAL A 108 8.36 8.29 -6.02
CA VAL A 108 9.77 7.96 -5.83
C VAL A 108 10.18 8.31 -4.40
N TRP A 109 10.64 7.34 -3.65
CA TRP A 109 11.05 7.48 -2.25
C TRP A 109 12.57 7.47 -2.14
N THR A 110 13.13 8.44 -1.40
CA THR A 110 14.56 8.52 -1.11
C THR A 110 14.80 8.18 0.35
N GLY A 111 15.73 7.25 0.60
CA GLY A 111 16.07 6.84 1.96
C GLY A 111 17.25 5.88 2.01
N VAL A 112 17.59 5.44 3.22
CA VAL A 112 18.57 4.37 3.47
C VAL A 112 17.87 3.02 3.51
N ARG A 113 18.50 1.97 2.95
CA ARG A 113 17.97 0.62 3.12
C ARG A 113 18.04 0.18 4.57
N LEU A 114 16.94 -0.34 5.09
CA LEU A 114 16.86 -0.84 6.46
C LEU A 114 17.91 -1.92 6.74
N CYS A 115 18.15 -2.83 5.81
CA CYS A 115 19.17 -3.88 5.97
C CYS A 115 20.58 -3.31 6.19
N ASP A 116 20.92 -2.20 5.53
CA ASP A 116 22.24 -1.57 5.69
C ASP A 116 22.35 -0.86 7.04
N LEU A 117 21.28 -0.16 7.45
CA LEU A 117 21.19 0.47 8.78
C LEU A 117 21.30 -0.55 9.91
N LEU A 118 20.58 -1.68 9.81
CA LEU A 118 20.63 -2.74 10.82
C LEU A 118 21.99 -3.46 10.83
N LYS A 119 22.64 -3.67 9.68
CA LYS A 119 24.03 -4.18 9.62
C LYS A 119 25.00 -3.23 10.32
N PHE A 120 24.86 -1.92 10.11
CA PHE A 120 25.67 -0.91 10.78
C PHE A 120 25.53 -0.96 12.31
N CYS A 121 24.29 -1.23 12.80
CA CYS A 121 24.00 -1.42 14.22
C CYS A 121 24.42 -2.80 14.76
N GLY A 122 24.93 -3.70 13.91
CA GLY A 122 25.32 -5.04 14.31
C GLY A 122 24.14 -5.90 14.75
N VAL A 123 23.13 -6.02 13.88
CA VAL A 123 21.93 -6.83 14.12
C VAL A 123 22.29 -8.28 14.42
N ALA A 124 21.64 -8.87 15.43
CA ALA A 124 21.79 -10.28 15.77
C ALA A 124 21.24 -11.18 14.65
N THR A 125 21.79 -12.39 14.55
CA THR A 125 21.31 -13.41 13.63
C THR A 125 20.01 -14.05 14.12
N LYS A 126 19.30 -14.74 13.25
CA LYS A 126 18.12 -15.56 13.61
C LYS A 126 18.48 -16.62 14.68
N ALA A 127 19.65 -17.24 14.58
CA ALA A 127 20.14 -18.18 15.58
C ALA A 127 20.34 -17.54 16.97
N GLN A 128 20.61 -16.25 17.03
CA GLN A 128 20.70 -15.46 18.27
C GLN A 128 19.34 -14.92 18.73
N GLY A 129 18.26 -15.26 18.02
CA GLY A 129 16.88 -14.95 18.38
C GLY A 129 16.27 -13.74 17.67
N ALA A 130 16.96 -13.06 16.76
CA ALA A 130 16.37 -11.98 15.98
C ALA A 130 15.35 -12.57 14.99
N SER A 131 14.07 -12.27 15.20
CA SER A 131 12.99 -12.80 14.38
C SER A 131 12.12 -11.70 13.74
N HIS A 132 12.04 -10.54 14.37
CA HIS A 132 11.21 -9.42 13.91
C HIS A 132 11.93 -8.09 14.05
N VAL A 133 11.48 -7.13 13.24
CA VAL A 133 11.82 -5.71 13.36
C VAL A 133 10.53 -4.95 13.63
N CYS A 134 10.43 -4.34 14.79
CA CYS A 134 9.31 -3.50 15.21
C CYS A 134 9.61 -2.04 14.89
N PHE A 135 8.58 -1.32 14.47
CA PHE A 135 8.61 0.11 14.19
C PHE A 135 7.55 0.82 15.03
N VAL A 136 7.89 1.99 15.57
CA VAL A 136 6.96 2.84 16.31
C VAL A 136 7.03 4.26 15.76
N GLY A 137 5.87 4.88 15.58
CA GLY A 137 5.72 6.28 15.16
C GLY A 137 5.55 7.23 16.34
N ALA A 138 5.51 8.54 16.06
CA ALA A 138 5.31 9.58 17.06
C ALA A 138 3.82 10.00 17.21
N ASP A 139 2.90 9.39 16.49
CA ASP A 139 1.50 9.79 16.50
C ASP A 139 0.80 9.39 17.81
N PRO A 140 0.27 10.36 18.59
CA PRO A 140 -0.43 10.05 19.83
C PRO A 140 -1.80 9.45 19.52
N LEU A 141 -2.02 8.22 19.92
CA LEU A 141 -3.28 7.49 19.75
C LEU A 141 -3.84 7.05 21.10
N PRO A 142 -5.12 6.68 21.20
CA PRO A 142 -5.77 6.40 22.49
C PRO A 142 -5.14 5.27 23.31
N THR A 143 -4.60 4.25 22.66
CA THR A 143 -4.03 3.07 23.34
C THR A 143 -2.51 3.12 23.41
N ASP A 144 -1.86 3.59 22.37
CA ASP A 144 -0.40 3.65 22.23
C ASP A 144 -0.08 4.43 20.95
N ASN A 145 1.19 4.78 20.69
CA ASN A 145 1.63 5.24 19.38
C ASN A 145 1.43 4.14 18.34
N TYR A 146 1.24 4.51 17.06
CA TYR A 146 1.12 3.53 16.00
C TYR A 146 2.39 2.71 15.86
N GLY A 147 2.27 1.40 15.97
CA GLY A 147 3.39 0.47 15.85
C GLY A 147 3.02 -0.81 15.14
N THR A 148 4.00 -1.43 14.50
CA THR A 148 3.86 -2.72 13.82
C THR A 148 5.22 -3.39 13.67
N SER A 149 5.25 -4.62 13.16
CA SER A 149 6.50 -5.32 12.86
C SER A 149 6.46 -6.04 11.52
N ILE A 150 7.64 -6.34 11.01
CA ILE A 150 7.88 -7.27 9.90
C ILE A 150 8.87 -8.34 10.35
N ASN A 151 8.91 -9.47 9.65
CA ASN A 151 9.91 -10.50 9.93
C ASN A 151 11.32 -10.02 9.56
N ILE A 152 12.32 -10.56 10.26
CA ILE A 152 13.73 -10.18 10.09
C ILE A 152 14.25 -10.54 8.70
N GLU A 153 13.77 -11.63 8.11
CA GLU A 153 14.17 -12.07 6.79
C GLU A 153 13.86 -10.99 5.75
N ARG A 154 12.64 -10.45 5.75
CA ARG A 154 12.28 -9.35 4.83
C ARG A 154 13.07 -8.09 5.14
N ALA A 155 13.26 -7.75 6.41
CA ALA A 155 14.00 -6.55 6.81
C ALA A 155 15.47 -6.59 6.36
N MET A 156 16.07 -7.78 6.35
CA MET A 156 17.49 -7.98 6.05
C MET A 156 17.77 -8.36 4.59
N ASP A 157 16.74 -8.69 3.81
CA ASP A 157 16.90 -9.02 2.40
C ASP A 157 17.00 -7.74 1.54
N PRO A 158 18.16 -7.46 0.91
CA PRO A 158 18.33 -6.29 0.08
C PRO A 158 17.41 -6.29 -1.15
N ALA A 159 16.91 -7.47 -1.56
CA ALA A 159 15.97 -7.59 -2.67
C ALA A 159 14.59 -6.99 -2.35
N MET A 160 14.24 -6.87 -1.08
CA MET A 160 12.95 -6.35 -0.62
C MET A 160 12.91 -4.82 -0.52
N ASP A 161 14.04 -4.13 -0.71
CA ASP A 161 14.13 -2.67 -0.78
C ASP A 161 13.42 -1.91 0.35
N VAL A 162 13.42 -2.45 1.57
CA VAL A 162 12.82 -1.78 2.73
C VAL A 162 13.62 -0.51 3.04
N LEU A 163 12.94 0.65 3.09
CA LEU A 163 13.56 1.96 3.27
C LEU A 163 13.15 2.65 4.57
N ILE A 164 14.09 3.38 5.14
CA ILE A 164 13.87 4.49 6.06
C ILE A 164 13.95 5.75 5.24
N ALA A 165 12.78 6.28 4.83
CA ALA A 165 12.66 7.30 3.80
C ALA A 165 12.37 8.68 4.38
N TRP A 166 13.00 9.73 3.83
CA TRP A 166 12.84 11.14 4.22
C TRP A 166 12.42 12.06 3.08
N GLU A 167 12.38 11.56 1.84
CA GLU A 167 11.88 12.31 0.69
C GLU A 167 10.84 11.52 -0.10
N GLN A 168 9.94 12.28 -0.71
CA GLN A 168 8.98 11.84 -1.71
C GLN A 168 9.12 12.71 -2.96
N ASN A 169 9.38 12.09 -4.11
CA ASN A 169 9.59 12.78 -5.39
C ASN A 169 10.67 13.88 -5.32
N GLY A 170 11.78 13.62 -4.62
CA GLY A 170 12.93 14.52 -4.49
C GLY A 170 12.68 15.76 -3.59
N LYS A 171 11.61 15.74 -2.79
CA LYS A 171 11.31 16.77 -1.79
C LYS A 171 11.15 16.13 -0.42
N ARG A 172 11.47 16.88 0.65
CA ARG A 172 11.20 16.44 2.03
C ARG A 172 9.73 16.06 2.17
N LEU A 173 9.46 15.08 3.02
CA LEU A 173 8.10 14.61 3.29
C LEU A 173 7.22 15.77 3.81
N LEU A 174 5.96 15.76 3.44
CA LEU A 174 4.96 16.62 4.07
C LEU A 174 4.56 16.06 5.45
N PRO A 175 4.05 16.88 6.37
CA PRO A 175 3.64 16.43 7.70
C PRO A 175 2.74 15.18 7.66
N ASP A 176 1.65 15.19 6.89
CA ASP A 176 0.71 14.05 6.79
C ASP A 176 1.29 12.83 6.06
N HIS A 177 2.40 12.99 5.36
CA HIS A 177 3.12 11.89 4.69
C HIS A 177 4.25 11.30 5.54
N GLY A 178 4.48 11.83 6.76
CA GLY A 178 5.41 11.25 7.72
C GLY A 178 6.69 12.06 7.95
N LEU A 179 6.68 13.42 7.77
CA LEU A 179 7.82 14.28 8.13
C LEU A 179 8.28 14.02 9.57
N PRO A 180 9.59 13.87 9.86
CA PRO A 180 10.70 13.98 8.92
C PRO A 180 11.06 12.65 8.23
N VAL A 181 10.61 11.52 8.76
CA VAL A 181 11.03 10.20 8.28
C VAL A 181 9.93 9.15 8.47
N ARG A 182 9.88 8.19 7.54
CA ARG A 182 8.93 7.07 7.59
C ARG A 182 9.53 5.77 7.07
N VAL A 183 8.86 4.66 7.35
CA VAL A 183 9.18 3.36 6.77
C VAL A 183 8.44 3.19 5.44
N ILE A 184 9.14 2.69 4.41
CA ILE A 184 8.57 2.20 3.16
C ILE A 184 8.94 0.73 3.01
N ILE A 185 7.94 -0.13 2.80
CA ILE A 185 8.10 -1.57 2.65
C ILE A 185 7.44 -2.00 1.35
N PRO A 186 8.16 -1.99 0.22
CA PRO A 186 7.59 -2.26 -1.08
C PRO A 186 6.84 -3.59 -1.14
N GLY A 187 5.68 -3.59 -1.79
CA GLY A 187 4.84 -4.77 -1.98
C GLY A 187 4.03 -5.22 -0.77
N MET A 188 4.18 -4.55 0.40
CA MET A 188 3.31 -4.76 1.57
C MET A 188 2.21 -3.69 1.64
N ILE A 189 1.20 -3.97 2.44
CA ILE A 189 0.14 -2.99 2.73
C ILE A 189 0.70 -1.75 3.44
N GLY A 190 0.09 -0.59 3.22
CA GLY A 190 0.48 0.68 3.85
C GLY A 190 0.43 0.65 5.38
N GLY A 191 -0.35 -0.24 5.97
CA GLY A 191 -0.40 -0.44 7.42
C GLY A 191 0.92 -0.91 8.05
N ARG A 192 1.86 -1.45 7.27
CA ARG A 192 3.20 -1.81 7.75
C ARG A 192 4.21 -0.65 7.64
N MET A 193 3.84 0.43 6.98
CA MET A 193 4.72 1.55 6.64
C MET A 193 4.54 2.71 7.62
N VAL A 194 5.08 2.54 8.84
CA VAL A 194 4.97 3.52 9.93
C VAL A 194 5.47 4.89 9.49
N LYS A 195 4.67 5.94 9.75
CA LYS A 195 5.02 7.35 9.58
C LYS A 195 5.58 7.93 10.87
N TRP A 196 6.30 9.06 10.75
CA TRP A 196 6.84 9.75 11.93
C TRP A 196 7.69 8.81 12.80
N LEU A 197 8.54 8.02 12.15
CA LEU A 197 9.30 6.94 12.77
C LEU A 197 10.21 7.45 13.89
N THR A 198 10.03 6.93 15.11
CA THR A 198 10.85 7.25 16.28
C THR A 198 11.66 6.08 16.78
N GLU A 199 11.25 4.84 16.47
CA GLU A 199 11.86 3.67 17.06
C GLU A 199 11.93 2.50 16.09
N ILE A 200 13.06 1.81 16.08
CA ILE A 200 13.31 0.55 15.39
C ILE A 200 13.86 -0.42 16.44
N GLU A 201 13.13 -1.50 16.73
CA GLU A 201 13.54 -2.50 17.67
C GLU A 201 13.66 -3.89 17.02
N VAL A 202 14.81 -4.56 17.19
CA VAL A 202 14.98 -5.95 16.75
C VAL A 202 14.59 -6.89 17.88
N THR A 203 13.65 -7.80 17.65
CA THR A 203 12.99 -8.59 18.69
C THR A 203 12.88 -10.07 18.34
N LYS A 204 12.59 -10.90 19.37
CA LYS A 204 12.30 -12.34 19.22
C LYS A 204 10.85 -12.60 18.76
N LYS A 205 9.94 -11.67 19.03
CA LYS A 205 8.50 -11.81 18.75
C LYS A 205 8.03 -10.62 17.93
N GLU A 206 6.91 -10.79 17.27
CA GLU A 206 6.24 -9.67 16.59
C GLU A 206 5.82 -8.58 17.58
N SER A 207 5.54 -7.39 17.06
CA SER A 207 5.11 -6.24 17.86
C SER A 207 3.87 -6.58 18.68
N THR A 208 3.87 -6.18 19.95
CA THR A 208 2.71 -6.28 20.86
C THR A 208 1.77 -5.08 20.76
N ASN A 209 2.05 -4.15 19.86
CA ASN A 209 1.27 -2.94 19.68
C ASN A 209 -0.18 -3.25 19.28
N TYR A 210 -1.14 -2.50 19.82
CA TYR A 210 -2.57 -2.66 19.54
C TYR A 210 -2.86 -2.67 18.03
N TYR A 211 -2.28 -1.72 17.27
CA TYR A 211 -2.52 -1.57 15.83
C TYR A 211 -1.87 -2.67 14.98
N HIS A 212 -0.93 -3.43 15.53
CA HIS A 212 -0.39 -4.61 14.88
C HIS A 212 -1.41 -5.76 14.89
N TYR A 213 -2.14 -5.95 15.99
CA TYR A 213 -3.08 -7.05 16.16
C TYR A 213 -4.50 -6.72 15.71
N PHE A 214 -5.06 -5.58 16.06
CA PHE A 214 -6.46 -5.24 15.82
C PHE A 214 -6.70 -4.55 14.46
N ASP A 215 -5.65 -4.10 13.79
CA ASP A 215 -5.71 -3.62 12.42
C ASP A 215 -5.13 -4.67 11.46
N ASN A 216 -5.55 -4.61 10.19
CA ASN A 216 -4.96 -5.39 9.09
C ASN A 216 -5.04 -6.91 9.30
N ARG A 217 -6.23 -7.39 9.62
CA ARG A 217 -6.61 -8.81 9.64
C ARG A 217 -7.70 -9.08 8.61
N VAL A 218 -7.66 -10.24 7.96
CA VAL A 218 -8.79 -10.79 7.19
C VAL A 218 -9.19 -12.08 7.86
N LEU A 219 -10.33 -12.04 8.55
CA LEU A 219 -10.87 -13.18 9.28
C LEU A 219 -11.84 -13.97 8.39
N PRO A 220 -12.05 -15.27 8.66
CA PRO A 220 -13.07 -16.04 7.97
C PRO A 220 -14.46 -15.39 8.07
N SER A 221 -15.28 -15.50 7.05
CA SER A 221 -16.57 -14.83 6.93
C SER A 221 -17.58 -15.13 8.05
N HIS A 222 -17.40 -16.25 8.77
CA HIS A 222 -18.22 -16.66 9.92
C HIS A 222 -17.74 -16.05 11.27
N VAL A 223 -16.65 -15.29 11.26
CA VAL A 223 -16.06 -14.66 12.45
C VAL A 223 -16.36 -13.17 12.41
N ASP A 224 -17.27 -12.72 13.25
CA ASP A 224 -17.53 -11.30 13.50
C ASP A 224 -16.59 -10.73 14.58
N ALA A 225 -16.73 -9.44 14.88
CA ALA A 225 -15.87 -8.75 15.85
C ALA A 225 -16.02 -9.27 17.28
N GLU A 226 -17.22 -9.68 17.68
CA GLU A 226 -17.48 -10.23 19.02
C GLU A 226 -16.81 -11.58 19.18
N LYS A 227 -17.01 -12.47 18.22
CA LYS A 227 -16.39 -13.79 18.18
C LYS A 227 -14.87 -13.68 18.06
N ALA A 228 -14.37 -12.74 17.25
CA ALA A 228 -12.93 -12.50 17.10
C ALA A 228 -12.29 -12.13 18.45
N THR A 229 -12.97 -11.33 19.25
CA THR A 229 -12.51 -10.92 20.58
C THR A 229 -12.63 -12.07 21.59
N ALA A 230 -13.78 -12.75 21.63
CA ALA A 230 -14.05 -13.83 22.59
C ALA A 230 -13.12 -15.04 22.39
N GLU A 231 -12.79 -15.38 21.15
CA GLU A 231 -12.00 -16.55 20.79
C GLU A 231 -10.53 -16.22 20.44
N GLY A 232 -10.09 -14.95 20.59
CA GLY A 232 -8.71 -14.51 20.35
C GLY A 232 -8.23 -14.60 18.91
N TRP A 233 -9.14 -14.44 17.94
CA TRP A 233 -8.80 -14.50 16.50
C TRP A 233 -7.84 -13.40 16.06
N TRP A 234 -7.87 -12.26 16.74
CA TRP A 234 -6.95 -11.14 16.48
C TRP A 234 -5.47 -11.53 16.59
N TYR A 235 -5.16 -12.55 17.43
CA TYR A 235 -3.81 -12.97 17.73
C TYR A 235 -3.33 -14.16 16.89
N LYS A 236 -4.15 -14.64 15.94
CA LYS A 236 -3.79 -15.73 15.05
C LYS A 236 -3.00 -15.19 13.87
N PRO A 237 -1.70 -15.58 13.70
CA PRO A 237 -0.81 -14.99 12.70
C PRO A 237 -1.20 -15.30 11.26
N GLU A 238 -1.94 -16.38 11.01
CA GLU A 238 -2.39 -16.79 9.68
C GLU A 238 -3.39 -15.83 9.03
N TYR A 239 -4.00 -14.93 9.80
CA TYR A 239 -4.97 -13.94 9.30
C TYR A 239 -4.39 -12.55 9.15
N ILE A 240 -3.10 -12.38 9.41
CA ILE A 240 -2.43 -11.09 9.24
C ILE A 240 -2.25 -10.74 7.76
N ILE A 241 -2.61 -9.52 7.37
CA ILE A 241 -2.32 -9.02 6.04
C ILE A 241 -0.92 -8.42 6.02
N ASN A 242 -0.04 -8.99 5.23
CA ASN A 242 1.32 -8.50 5.01
C ASN A 242 1.49 -8.01 3.57
N ASP A 243 1.59 -8.91 2.61
CA ASP A 243 1.72 -8.56 1.20
C ASP A 243 0.39 -8.08 0.61
N LEU A 244 0.49 -7.18 -0.36
CA LEU A 244 -0.64 -6.83 -1.19
C LEU A 244 -1.06 -8.03 -2.03
N ASN A 245 -2.36 -8.20 -2.23
CA ASN A 245 -2.91 -9.11 -3.22
C ASN A 245 -3.02 -8.39 -4.56
N ILE A 246 -3.11 -9.17 -5.65
CA ILE A 246 -3.42 -8.63 -6.98
C ILE A 246 -4.78 -7.90 -6.92
N ASN A 247 -4.81 -6.69 -7.48
CA ASN A 247 -6.03 -5.89 -7.56
C ASN A 247 -5.98 -5.00 -8.80
N SER A 248 -7.15 -4.60 -9.28
CA SER A 248 -7.30 -3.71 -10.43
C SER A 248 -8.57 -2.87 -10.29
N ALA A 249 -8.56 -1.70 -10.89
CA ALA A 249 -9.72 -0.82 -10.93
C ALA A 249 -9.86 -0.18 -12.32
N MET A 250 -11.08 0.04 -12.72
CA MET A 250 -11.43 0.79 -13.91
C MET A 250 -11.54 2.27 -13.57
N VAL A 251 -10.95 3.12 -14.40
CA VAL A 251 -11.01 4.59 -14.27
C VAL A 251 -11.94 5.18 -15.32
N TYR A 252 -11.90 4.62 -16.51
CA TYR A 252 -12.75 4.99 -17.62
C TYR A 252 -13.49 3.78 -18.20
N PRO A 253 -14.82 3.86 -18.41
CA PRO A 253 -15.67 5.05 -18.21
C PRO A 253 -15.72 5.46 -16.74
N GLN A 254 -15.77 6.79 -16.49
CA GLN A 254 -15.95 7.29 -15.14
C GLN A 254 -17.42 7.11 -14.70
N HIS A 255 -17.68 7.31 -13.42
CA HIS A 255 -19.03 7.24 -12.88
C HIS A 255 -19.96 8.25 -13.60
N ASP A 256 -21.12 7.77 -14.07
CA ASP A 256 -22.12 8.55 -14.82
C ASP A 256 -21.60 9.17 -16.15
N GLU A 257 -20.53 8.63 -16.73
CA GLU A 257 -20.04 9.08 -18.03
C GLU A 257 -21.03 8.75 -19.15
N ILE A 258 -21.40 9.76 -19.93
CA ILE A 258 -22.31 9.62 -21.07
C ILE A 258 -21.49 9.40 -22.33
N LEU A 259 -21.55 8.19 -22.89
CA LEU A 259 -20.94 7.88 -24.18
C LEU A 259 -21.97 8.14 -25.30
N LYS A 260 -21.68 9.12 -26.16
CA LYS A 260 -22.57 9.45 -27.27
C LYS A 260 -22.41 8.45 -28.40
N LEU A 261 -23.50 7.95 -28.93
CA LEU A 261 -23.51 7.18 -30.17
C LEU A 261 -23.57 8.16 -31.35
N THR A 262 -22.42 8.46 -31.96
CA THR A 262 -22.34 9.36 -33.11
C THR A 262 -21.79 8.62 -34.32
N GLY A 263 -22.53 8.65 -35.45
CA GLY A 263 -22.11 8.16 -36.77
C GLY A 263 -22.38 6.69 -37.06
N SER A 264 -22.27 6.30 -38.33
CA SER A 264 -22.52 4.95 -38.86
C SER A 264 -21.35 3.98 -38.66
N ASP A 265 -20.14 4.48 -38.39
CA ASP A 265 -18.90 3.68 -38.45
C ASP A 265 -18.38 3.25 -37.06
N GLY A 266 -19.17 3.42 -36.01
CA GLY A 266 -18.82 3.02 -34.65
C GLY A 266 -17.73 3.90 -34.04
N GLN A 267 -18.09 4.67 -33.01
CA GLN A 267 -17.14 5.47 -32.24
C GLN A 267 -16.28 4.58 -31.37
N LYS A 268 -14.98 4.71 -31.49
CA LYS A 268 -14.02 4.03 -30.58
C LYS A 268 -13.97 4.70 -29.23
N TYR A 269 -13.91 3.90 -28.19
CA TYR A 269 -13.69 4.32 -26.81
C TYR A 269 -12.60 3.46 -26.16
N THR A 270 -11.80 4.06 -25.31
CA THR A 270 -10.75 3.31 -24.62
C THR A 270 -11.09 3.16 -23.14
N LEU A 271 -11.39 1.93 -22.73
CA LEU A 271 -11.46 1.56 -21.33
C LEU A 271 -10.06 1.62 -20.72
N LYS A 272 -9.93 2.20 -19.53
CA LYS A 272 -8.63 2.45 -18.90
C LYS A 272 -8.69 2.21 -17.39
N GLY A 273 -7.54 1.83 -16.84
CA GLY A 273 -7.42 1.71 -15.41
C GLY A 273 -6.01 1.34 -14.96
N TYR A 274 -5.93 0.91 -13.71
CA TYR A 274 -4.68 0.46 -13.12
C TYR A 274 -4.81 -0.95 -12.55
N ALA A 275 -3.65 -1.60 -12.35
CA ALA A 275 -3.53 -2.84 -11.62
C ALA A 275 -2.23 -2.85 -10.80
N TYR A 276 -2.22 -3.54 -9.67
CA TYR A 276 -1.02 -3.75 -8.84
C TYR A 276 -1.03 -5.15 -8.22
N SER A 277 0.15 -5.61 -7.79
CA SER A 277 0.30 -6.81 -6.97
C SER A 277 1.31 -6.57 -5.85
N GLY A 278 1.47 -7.51 -4.95
CA GLY A 278 2.35 -7.45 -3.80
C GLY A 278 3.52 -8.42 -3.87
N GLY A 279 4.38 -8.41 -2.84
CA GLY A 279 5.51 -9.31 -2.73
C GLY A 279 6.55 -9.19 -3.86
N GLY A 280 6.50 -8.12 -4.66
CA GLY A 280 7.37 -7.92 -5.81
C GLY A 280 6.94 -8.68 -7.06
N ARG A 281 5.71 -9.17 -7.11
CA ARG A 281 5.13 -9.88 -8.28
C ARG A 281 4.74 -8.88 -9.37
N LYS A 282 4.94 -9.30 -10.62
CA LYS A 282 4.56 -8.53 -11.81
C LYS A 282 3.09 -8.77 -12.17
N VAL A 283 2.32 -7.73 -12.45
CA VAL A 283 1.04 -7.89 -13.15
C VAL A 283 1.33 -8.29 -14.60
N ILE A 284 0.86 -9.46 -15.01
CA ILE A 284 1.16 -10.02 -16.34
C ILE A 284 -0.02 -9.98 -17.30
N ARG A 285 -1.24 -9.83 -16.78
CA ARG A 285 -2.46 -9.85 -17.58
C ARG A 285 -3.57 -9.09 -16.86
N THR A 286 -4.31 -8.30 -17.62
CA THR A 286 -5.59 -7.70 -17.24
C THR A 286 -6.60 -7.98 -18.33
N GLU A 287 -7.80 -8.36 -17.95
CA GLU A 287 -8.84 -8.81 -18.85
C GLU A 287 -10.19 -8.19 -18.49
N ILE A 288 -11.00 -7.92 -19.50
CA ILE A 288 -12.37 -7.39 -19.38
C ILE A 288 -13.36 -8.33 -20.01
N SER A 289 -14.47 -8.56 -19.33
CA SER A 289 -15.63 -9.29 -19.83
C SER A 289 -16.87 -8.40 -19.88
N PHE A 290 -17.68 -8.57 -20.91
CA PHE A 290 -18.96 -7.89 -21.14
C PHE A 290 -20.18 -8.83 -21.00
N ASP A 291 -19.96 -10.07 -20.61
CA ASP A 291 -20.97 -11.15 -20.64
C ASP A 291 -20.97 -11.99 -19.34
N GLY A 292 -20.64 -11.39 -18.21
CA GLY A 292 -20.62 -12.07 -16.91
C GLY A 292 -19.46 -13.06 -16.76
N GLY A 293 -18.34 -12.82 -17.46
CA GLY A 293 -17.13 -13.64 -17.32
C GLY A 293 -17.08 -14.89 -18.21
N LYS A 294 -17.89 -14.98 -19.25
CA LYS A 294 -17.87 -16.10 -20.24
C LYS A 294 -16.73 -15.90 -21.24
N VAL A 295 -16.56 -14.67 -21.75
CA VAL A 295 -15.48 -14.30 -22.66
C VAL A 295 -14.67 -13.17 -22.04
N TRP A 296 -13.34 -13.26 -22.11
CA TRP A 296 -12.42 -12.31 -21.56
C TRP A 296 -11.54 -11.69 -22.67
N ASN A 297 -11.55 -10.37 -22.74
CA ASN A 297 -10.78 -9.58 -23.71
C ASN A 297 -9.50 -9.11 -23.03
N LEU A 298 -8.35 -9.38 -23.65
CA LEU A 298 -7.05 -9.03 -23.11
C LEU A 298 -6.78 -7.52 -23.25
N CYS A 299 -6.43 -6.86 -22.16
CA CYS A 299 -6.01 -5.47 -22.15
C CYS A 299 -4.52 -5.35 -22.45
N LYS A 300 -4.14 -4.20 -23.04
CA LYS A 300 -2.74 -3.80 -23.16
C LYS A 300 -2.24 -3.25 -21.84
N LEU A 301 -1.10 -3.76 -21.35
CA LEU A 301 -0.46 -3.31 -20.11
C LEU A 301 0.69 -2.33 -20.39
N HIS A 302 0.78 -1.30 -19.54
CA HIS A 302 1.83 -0.28 -19.57
C HIS A 302 2.61 -0.32 -18.25
N HIS A 303 3.76 -0.99 -18.25
CA HIS A 303 4.72 -0.99 -17.14
C HIS A 303 5.72 0.14 -17.37
N THR A 304 5.58 1.25 -16.65
CA THR A 304 6.52 2.39 -16.75
C THR A 304 7.85 2.05 -16.09
N GLU A 305 7.80 1.32 -14.96
CA GLU A 305 9.00 0.92 -14.22
C GLU A 305 9.47 -0.48 -14.57
N LYS A 306 10.79 -0.63 -14.56
CA LYS A 306 11.48 -1.91 -14.67
C LYS A 306 11.57 -2.59 -13.28
N PRO A 307 11.80 -3.92 -13.24
CA PRO A 307 12.08 -4.58 -11.97
C PRO A 307 13.39 -4.06 -11.36
N ASN A 308 13.52 -4.20 -10.03
CA ASN A 308 14.82 -3.97 -9.38
C ASN A 308 15.86 -5.04 -9.84
N ALA A 309 17.10 -4.93 -9.35
CA ALA A 309 18.18 -5.85 -9.69
C ALA A 309 17.90 -7.34 -9.35
N TYR A 310 16.88 -7.60 -8.55
CA TYR A 310 16.46 -8.93 -8.13
C TYR A 310 15.16 -9.39 -8.79
N GLY A 311 14.71 -8.70 -9.84
CA GLY A 311 13.49 -9.05 -10.59
C GLY A 311 12.17 -8.65 -9.90
N LYS A 312 12.21 -7.80 -8.87
CA LYS A 312 11.00 -7.40 -8.12
C LYS A 312 10.35 -6.16 -8.72
N TYR A 313 9.01 -6.18 -8.80
CA TYR A 313 8.17 -5.08 -9.27
C TYR A 313 7.47 -4.42 -8.07
N TRP A 314 7.66 -3.11 -7.90
CA TRP A 314 7.15 -2.36 -6.77
C TRP A 314 6.05 -1.35 -7.11
N CYS A 315 5.74 -1.22 -8.39
CA CYS A 315 4.81 -0.23 -8.89
C CYS A 315 3.58 -0.85 -9.54
N TRP A 316 2.48 -0.11 -9.51
CA TRP A 316 1.32 -0.42 -10.34
C TRP A 316 1.67 -0.42 -11.83
N CYS A 317 0.75 -0.92 -12.65
CA CYS A 317 0.76 -0.69 -14.10
C CYS A 317 -0.58 -0.09 -14.51
N HIS A 318 -0.56 0.64 -15.62
CA HIS A 318 -1.78 1.08 -16.28
C HIS A 318 -2.19 0.05 -17.32
N TRP A 319 -3.48 -0.04 -17.58
CA TRP A 319 -4.02 -0.90 -18.62
C TRP A 319 -5.03 -0.16 -19.49
N GLU A 320 -5.18 -0.59 -20.73
CA GLU A 320 -6.15 -0.04 -21.69
C GLU A 320 -6.72 -1.13 -22.60
N LEU A 321 -7.99 -0.95 -23.02
CA LEU A 321 -8.66 -1.74 -24.02
C LEU A 321 -9.49 -0.83 -24.91
N GLU A 322 -9.18 -0.79 -26.20
CA GLU A 322 -10.00 -0.08 -27.21
C GLU A 322 -11.19 -0.94 -27.59
N ILE A 323 -12.37 -0.35 -27.57
CA ILE A 323 -13.64 -0.99 -27.95
C ILE A 323 -14.42 -0.07 -28.90
N ASN A 324 -15.42 -0.62 -29.58
CA ASN A 324 -16.43 0.18 -30.21
C ASN A 324 -17.55 0.51 -29.20
N VAL A 325 -18.01 1.76 -29.13
CA VAL A 325 -19.08 2.15 -28.17
C VAL A 325 -20.36 1.33 -28.44
N LEU A 326 -20.60 0.90 -29.68
CA LEU A 326 -21.72 0.02 -30.01
C LEU A 326 -21.66 -1.34 -29.32
N ASP A 327 -20.45 -1.84 -28.98
CA ASP A 327 -20.27 -3.10 -28.30
C ASP A 327 -20.78 -3.04 -26.83
N LEU A 328 -21.01 -1.82 -26.30
CA LEU A 328 -21.59 -1.61 -24.97
C LEU A 328 -23.11 -1.54 -24.95
N VAL A 329 -23.78 -1.50 -26.13
CA VAL A 329 -25.23 -1.42 -26.18
C VAL A 329 -25.86 -2.71 -25.69
N GLY A 330 -26.67 -2.61 -24.62
CA GLY A 330 -27.32 -3.76 -23.99
C GLY A 330 -26.43 -4.52 -23.01
N ILE A 331 -25.22 -4.06 -22.74
CA ILE A 331 -24.34 -4.61 -21.69
C ILE A 331 -24.80 -4.05 -20.33
N GLU A 332 -25.07 -4.95 -19.40
CA GLU A 332 -25.49 -4.62 -18.03
C GLU A 332 -24.30 -4.52 -17.07
N GLU A 333 -23.20 -5.23 -17.35
CA GLU A 333 -22.04 -5.33 -16.47
C GLU A 333 -20.74 -5.40 -17.27
N ILE A 334 -19.73 -4.66 -16.79
CA ILE A 334 -18.34 -4.79 -17.26
C ILE A 334 -17.52 -5.38 -16.10
N SER A 335 -17.07 -6.62 -16.25
CA SER A 335 -16.22 -7.29 -15.28
C SER A 335 -14.74 -7.11 -15.61
N LEU A 336 -13.93 -6.86 -14.60
CA LEU A 336 -12.49 -6.64 -14.69
C LEU A 336 -11.74 -7.58 -13.77
N ARG A 337 -10.67 -8.22 -14.27
CA ARG A 337 -9.73 -8.99 -13.44
C ARG A 337 -8.30 -8.82 -13.92
N SER A 338 -7.35 -9.01 -13.01
CA SER A 338 -5.92 -9.04 -13.31
C SER A 338 -5.25 -10.28 -12.75
N TRP A 339 -4.09 -10.64 -13.32
CA TRP A 339 -3.26 -11.76 -12.94
C TRP A 339 -1.83 -11.29 -12.70
N ASP A 340 -1.17 -11.84 -11.69
CA ASP A 340 0.26 -11.64 -11.49
C ASP A 340 1.07 -12.86 -11.95
N ASP A 341 2.40 -12.74 -11.94
CA ASP A 341 3.33 -13.80 -12.35
C ASP A 341 3.39 -15.00 -11.38
N GLY A 342 2.76 -14.90 -10.22
CA GLY A 342 2.47 -16.02 -9.33
C GLY A 342 1.15 -16.73 -9.65
N MET A 343 0.50 -16.36 -10.76
CA MET A 343 -0.83 -16.87 -11.17
C MET A 343 -1.96 -16.56 -10.18
N ASN A 344 -1.77 -15.57 -9.31
CA ASN A 344 -2.86 -15.07 -8.48
C ASN A 344 -3.78 -14.18 -9.30
N THR A 345 -5.08 -14.24 -8.98
CA THR A 345 -6.11 -13.38 -9.57
C THR A 345 -7.08 -12.91 -8.50
N GLN A 346 -7.85 -11.88 -8.82
CA GLN A 346 -8.94 -11.42 -7.96
C GLN A 346 -10.02 -12.50 -7.86
N PRO A 347 -10.59 -12.77 -6.68
CA PRO A 347 -11.69 -13.72 -6.53
C PRO A 347 -12.93 -13.22 -7.29
N LYS A 348 -13.73 -14.18 -7.82
CA LYS A 348 -14.98 -13.84 -8.49
C LYS A 348 -15.98 -13.22 -7.52
N ASP A 349 -16.09 -13.81 -6.33
CA ASP A 349 -16.94 -13.30 -5.26
C ASP A 349 -16.08 -12.56 -4.24
N ILE A 350 -16.56 -11.42 -3.76
CA ILE A 350 -15.86 -10.61 -2.77
C ILE A 350 -15.73 -11.40 -1.48
N THR A 351 -14.50 -11.48 -0.94
CA THR A 351 -14.19 -12.09 0.35
C THR A 351 -13.63 -11.04 1.30
N TRP A 352 -14.02 -11.11 2.56
CA TRP A 352 -13.55 -10.21 3.61
C TRP A 352 -13.50 -10.88 4.99
#